data_b77a84170b9808d185c3276427906a6a
#
_entry.id   b77a84170b9808d185c3276427906a6a
#
_cell.length_a   1.000
_cell.length_b   1.000
_cell.length_c   1.000
_cell.angle_alpha   90.00
_cell.angle_beta   90.00
_cell.angle_gamma   90.00
#
_symmetry.space_group_name_H-M   'P 1'
#
loop_
_entity.id
_entity.type
_entity.pdbx_description
1 polymer ?
#
loop_
_entity_poly.entity_id
_entity_poly.type
_entity_poly.pdbx_seq_one_letter_code
_entity_poly.pdbx_strand_id
1 'polypeptide(L)'
;MQPLPVLYINLEKDALRRTRMEEQSKALDLSAQRLAAVYWADLDDKTQTRHHSPALNQRQYFKPLGNGEKGCYASHSLAWQQLLASNAPALAVFEDDVRFFPTLPAVLQAIAELPADSWDMVKLYGREHEKIAQRMPLADTGVELITYRRVPSFAAAYVISRAGAQKMLASRIPFGRPVDVDMRFWFENGVRTLGVFPSVVALDDTSADSSIWQDGRDRLTLTQRLRKLKMKLQLAWGNARARQPQLPLR
;
A
#
# COMPACT_ATOMS: atom_id res chain seq x y z
N MET A 1 23.46 9.77 4.30
CA MET A 1 22.61 8.97 3.39
C MET A 1 21.68 9.91 2.66
N GLN A 2 21.32 9.65 1.40
CA GLN A 2 20.30 10.47 0.72
C GLN A 2 18.92 10.15 1.31
N PRO A 3 18.06 11.17 1.49
CA PRO A 3 16.70 10.95 1.95
C PRO A 3 15.93 10.05 0.97
N LEU A 4 14.98 9.26 1.49
CA LEU A 4 14.12 8.46 0.64
C LEU A 4 13.28 9.38 -0.28
N PRO A 5 13.15 9.07 -1.57
CA PRO A 5 12.18 9.73 -2.42
C PRO A 5 10.76 9.50 -1.88
N VAL A 6 9.94 10.53 -1.97
CA VAL A 6 8.55 10.53 -1.50
C VAL A 6 7.65 10.82 -2.69
N LEU A 7 6.68 9.94 -2.95
CA LEU A 7 5.62 10.16 -3.94
C LEU A 7 4.25 10.18 -3.27
N TYR A 8 3.37 11.07 -3.73
CA TYR A 8 1.95 11.00 -3.42
C TYR A 8 1.13 10.84 -4.70
N ILE A 9 0.20 9.89 -4.67
CA ILE A 9 -0.69 9.55 -5.80
C ILE A 9 -1.90 10.46 -5.71
N ASN A 10 -2.16 11.24 -6.77
CA ASN A 10 -3.28 12.18 -6.79
C ASN A 10 -3.88 12.29 -8.19
N LEU A 11 -5.22 12.22 -8.27
CA LEU A 11 -5.97 12.47 -9.50
C LEU A 11 -5.90 13.95 -9.89
N GLU A 12 -5.82 14.24 -11.20
CA GLU A 12 -5.72 15.62 -11.71
C GLU A 12 -6.89 16.49 -11.24
N LYS A 13 -8.08 15.93 -11.19
CA LYS A 13 -9.30 16.64 -10.76
C LYS A 13 -9.34 16.99 -9.26
N ASP A 14 -8.54 16.30 -8.43
CA ASP A 14 -8.58 16.46 -6.97
C ASP A 14 -7.56 17.49 -6.49
N ALA A 15 -7.69 18.75 -6.99
CA ALA A 15 -6.77 19.86 -6.73
C ALA A 15 -6.67 20.21 -5.24
N LEU A 16 -7.78 20.14 -4.48
CA LEU A 16 -7.77 20.44 -3.04
C LEU A 16 -6.91 19.42 -2.26
N ARG A 17 -7.01 18.15 -2.58
CA ARG A 17 -6.17 17.12 -1.96
C ARG A 17 -4.70 17.33 -2.32
N ARG A 18 -4.41 17.70 -3.57
CA ARG A 18 -3.06 18.06 -4.01
C ARG A 18 -2.48 19.20 -3.17
N THR A 19 -3.20 20.31 -3.05
CA THR A 19 -2.75 21.46 -2.25
C THR A 19 -2.44 21.04 -0.81
N ARG A 20 -3.30 20.25 -0.17
CA ARG A 20 -3.05 19.74 1.19
C ARG A 20 -1.78 18.90 1.28
N MET A 21 -1.53 18.01 0.30
CA MET A 21 -0.32 17.20 0.27
C MET A 21 0.94 18.05 0.13
N GLU A 22 0.89 19.09 -0.70
CA GLU A 22 1.98 20.05 -0.90
C GLU A 22 2.25 20.87 0.37
N GLU A 23 1.20 21.40 1.03
CA GLU A 23 1.30 22.17 2.26
C GLU A 23 1.89 21.35 3.41
N GLN A 24 1.39 20.15 3.67
CA GLN A 24 1.90 19.32 4.76
C GLN A 24 3.32 18.80 4.47
N SER A 25 3.65 18.53 3.22
CA SER A 25 5.02 18.16 2.83
C SER A 25 5.99 19.31 3.08
N LYS A 26 5.62 20.52 2.69
CA LYS A 26 6.40 21.73 2.97
C LYS A 26 6.56 21.99 4.47
N ALA A 27 5.50 21.80 5.26
CA ALA A 27 5.54 22.01 6.71
C ALA A 27 6.51 21.04 7.42
N LEU A 28 6.78 19.87 6.84
CA LEU A 28 7.68 18.85 7.37
C LEU A 28 9.03 18.79 6.63
N ASP A 29 9.32 19.75 5.76
CA ASP A 29 10.54 19.77 4.91
C ASP A 29 10.72 18.47 4.10
N LEU A 30 9.61 17.88 3.67
CA LEU A 30 9.61 16.68 2.82
C LEU A 30 9.53 17.07 1.35
N SER A 31 10.51 16.64 0.56
CA SER A 31 10.49 16.79 -0.91
C SER A 31 9.57 15.74 -1.54
N ALA A 32 8.24 15.89 -1.36
CA ALA A 32 7.26 14.98 -1.94
C ALA A 32 6.92 15.37 -3.38
N GLN A 33 6.97 14.39 -4.29
CA GLN A 33 6.62 14.56 -5.69
C GLN A 33 5.24 13.98 -5.97
N ARG A 34 4.46 14.68 -6.78
CA ARG A 34 3.17 14.18 -7.25
C ARG A 34 3.36 13.10 -8.32
N LEU A 35 2.74 11.95 -8.11
CA LEU A 35 2.48 10.97 -9.14
C LEU A 35 1.04 11.17 -9.65
N ALA A 36 0.89 11.52 -10.92
CA ALA A 36 -0.43 11.58 -11.53
C ALA A 36 -1.09 10.21 -11.48
N ALA A 37 -2.22 10.12 -10.78
CA ALA A 37 -2.96 8.87 -10.63
C ALA A 37 -3.54 8.42 -11.97
N VAL A 38 -3.54 7.12 -12.20
CA VAL A 38 -4.09 6.51 -13.40
C VAL A 38 -5.62 6.59 -13.37
N TYR A 39 -6.22 7.29 -14.32
CA TYR A 39 -7.65 7.21 -14.55
C TYR A 39 -7.94 6.03 -15.48
N TRP A 40 -8.53 4.97 -14.92
CA TRP A 40 -8.65 3.68 -15.61
C TRP A 40 -9.39 3.75 -16.94
N ALA A 41 -10.42 4.59 -17.04
CA ALA A 41 -11.23 4.72 -18.24
C ALA A 41 -10.47 5.36 -19.42
N ASP A 42 -9.36 6.05 -19.17
CA ASP A 42 -8.55 6.69 -20.21
C ASP A 42 -7.48 5.73 -20.79
N LEU A 43 -7.31 4.54 -20.19
CA LEU A 43 -6.37 3.56 -20.71
C LEU A 43 -6.96 2.81 -21.90
N ASP A 44 -6.12 2.54 -22.90
CA ASP A 44 -6.49 1.67 -24.02
C ASP A 44 -6.71 0.20 -23.57
N ASP A 45 -7.48 -0.55 -24.35
CA ASP A 45 -7.86 -1.94 -24.03
C ASP A 45 -6.65 -2.86 -23.84
N LYS A 46 -5.56 -2.65 -24.56
CA LYS A 46 -4.34 -3.45 -24.47
C LYS A 46 -3.67 -3.23 -23.11
N THR A 47 -3.59 -1.98 -22.69
CA THR A 47 -3.04 -1.60 -21.38
C THR A 47 -3.93 -2.10 -20.25
N GLN A 48 -5.26 -1.95 -20.36
CA GLN A 48 -6.21 -2.49 -19.39
C GLN A 48 -6.07 -4.01 -19.24
N THR A 49 -6.02 -4.75 -20.35
CA THR A 49 -5.86 -6.22 -20.37
C THR A 49 -4.50 -6.66 -19.79
N ARG A 50 -3.45 -5.88 -20.03
CA ARG A 50 -2.12 -6.16 -19.43
C ARG A 50 -2.13 -6.04 -17.92
N HIS A 51 -2.86 -5.09 -17.36
CA HIS A 51 -2.86 -4.80 -15.93
C HIS A 51 -3.88 -5.61 -15.14
N HIS A 52 -5.07 -5.88 -15.69
CA HIS A 52 -6.16 -6.54 -14.99
C HIS A 52 -6.67 -7.77 -15.73
N SER A 53 -6.89 -8.86 -14.98
CA SER A 53 -7.48 -10.09 -15.51
C SER A 53 -8.84 -10.37 -14.86
N PRO A 54 -9.96 -10.27 -15.61
CA PRO A 54 -11.29 -10.63 -15.11
C PRO A 54 -11.36 -12.07 -14.58
N ALA A 55 -10.70 -13.01 -15.27
CA ALA A 55 -10.64 -14.41 -14.86
C ALA A 55 -9.90 -14.58 -13.52
N LEU A 56 -8.81 -13.84 -13.33
CA LEU A 56 -8.07 -13.82 -12.06
C LEU A 56 -8.90 -13.17 -10.96
N ASN A 57 -9.57 -12.06 -11.25
CA ASN A 57 -10.47 -11.39 -10.31
C ASN A 57 -11.58 -12.34 -9.83
N GLN A 58 -12.22 -13.08 -10.75
CA GLN A 58 -13.25 -14.04 -10.41
C GLN A 58 -12.77 -15.15 -9.46
N ARG A 59 -11.50 -15.57 -9.57
CA ARG A 59 -10.89 -16.60 -8.72
C ARG A 59 -10.44 -16.10 -7.37
N GLN A 60 -9.96 -14.85 -7.31
CA GLN A 60 -9.25 -14.30 -6.16
C GLN A 60 -10.07 -13.33 -5.32
N TYR A 61 -11.11 -12.72 -5.90
CA TYR A 61 -11.91 -11.71 -5.21
C TYR A 61 -13.41 -12.02 -5.31
N PHE A 62 -14.19 -11.43 -4.44
CA PHE A 62 -15.61 -11.79 -4.30
C PHE A 62 -16.55 -11.00 -5.22
N LYS A 63 -16.10 -9.86 -5.75
CA LYS A 63 -16.86 -9.00 -6.68
C LYS A 63 -15.96 -8.53 -7.84
N PRO A 64 -16.53 -8.09 -8.98
CA PRO A 64 -15.77 -7.37 -9.99
C PRO A 64 -15.11 -6.11 -9.41
N LEU A 65 -13.94 -5.75 -9.90
CA LEU A 65 -13.28 -4.50 -9.54
C LEU A 65 -13.90 -3.33 -10.31
N GLY A 66 -14.24 -2.25 -9.59
CA GLY A 66 -14.62 -0.98 -10.20
C GLY A 66 -13.41 -0.27 -10.84
N ASN A 67 -13.70 0.73 -11.67
CA ASN A 67 -12.62 1.51 -12.34
C ASN A 67 -11.73 2.25 -11.34
N GLY A 68 -12.28 2.73 -10.23
CA GLY A 68 -11.50 3.35 -9.16
C GLY A 68 -10.51 2.37 -8.52
N GLU A 69 -10.95 1.13 -8.20
CA GLU A 69 -10.08 0.08 -7.64
C GLU A 69 -8.96 -0.32 -8.62
N LYS A 70 -9.28 -0.40 -9.93
CA LYS A 70 -8.31 -0.71 -10.98
C LYS A 70 -7.31 0.43 -11.19
N GLY A 71 -7.79 1.67 -11.25
CA GLY A 71 -6.95 2.87 -11.39
C GLY A 71 -6.01 3.06 -10.20
N CYS A 72 -6.50 2.85 -8.99
CA CYS A 72 -5.69 2.84 -7.78
C CYS A 72 -4.56 1.81 -7.89
N TYR A 73 -4.87 0.55 -8.25
CA TYR A 73 -3.84 -0.49 -8.42
C TYR A 73 -2.80 -0.10 -9.48
N ALA A 74 -3.26 0.38 -10.64
CA ALA A 74 -2.39 0.80 -11.72
C ALA A 74 -1.46 1.97 -11.29
N SER A 75 -1.96 2.90 -10.48
CA SER A 75 -1.18 4.02 -9.93
C SER A 75 -0.07 3.54 -8.99
N HIS A 76 -0.38 2.61 -8.08
CA HIS A 76 0.65 1.99 -7.23
C HIS A 76 1.68 1.21 -8.06
N SER A 77 1.24 0.49 -9.10
CA SER A 77 2.15 -0.22 -10.01
C SER A 77 3.09 0.75 -10.73
N LEU A 78 2.59 1.92 -11.13
CA LEU A 78 3.39 2.97 -11.74
C LEU A 78 4.44 3.52 -10.75
N ALA A 79 4.08 3.74 -9.49
CA ALA A 79 5.03 4.14 -8.44
C ALA A 79 6.16 3.11 -8.28
N TRP A 80 5.83 1.81 -8.27
CA TRP A 80 6.85 0.75 -8.21
C TRP A 80 7.74 0.70 -9.44
N GLN A 81 7.19 0.94 -10.64
CA GLN A 81 7.96 1.04 -11.88
C GLN A 81 8.92 2.23 -11.86
N GLN A 82 8.48 3.40 -11.35
CA GLN A 82 9.35 4.57 -11.19
C GLN A 82 10.50 4.30 -10.21
N LEU A 83 10.24 3.61 -9.10
CA LEU A 83 11.32 3.18 -8.21
C LEU A 83 12.34 2.31 -8.95
N LEU A 84 11.89 1.33 -9.73
CA LEU A 84 12.80 0.45 -10.47
C LEU A 84 13.57 1.16 -11.59
N ALA A 85 13.00 2.21 -12.16
CA ALA A 85 13.69 3.05 -13.17
C ALA A 85 14.67 4.06 -12.55
N SER A 86 14.60 4.32 -11.24
CA SER A 86 15.52 5.20 -10.50
C SER A 86 16.71 4.42 -9.94
N ASN A 87 17.64 5.12 -9.26
CA ASN A 87 18.71 4.49 -8.48
C ASN A 87 18.39 4.40 -6.96
N ALA A 88 17.19 4.81 -6.54
CA ALA A 88 16.82 4.82 -5.15
C ALA A 88 16.67 3.40 -4.59
N PRO A 89 17.12 3.12 -3.35
CA PRO A 89 16.99 1.81 -2.72
C PRO A 89 15.54 1.49 -2.31
N ALA A 90 14.75 2.51 -2.03
CA ALA A 90 13.36 2.41 -1.60
C ALA A 90 12.59 3.69 -1.95
N LEU A 91 11.26 3.66 -1.81
CA LEU A 91 10.34 4.73 -2.12
C LEU A 91 9.24 4.79 -1.06
N ALA A 92 8.95 5.98 -0.53
CA ALA A 92 7.76 6.22 0.27
C ALA A 92 6.60 6.61 -0.65
N VAL A 93 5.46 5.91 -0.53
CA VAL A 93 4.27 6.09 -1.35
C VAL A 93 3.10 6.45 -0.45
N PHE A 94 2.38 7.51 -0.80
CA PHE A 94 1.19 8.00 -0.10
C PHE A 94 0.02 8.14 -1.07
N GLU A 95 -1.19 7.85 -0.60
CA GLU A 95 -2.42 8.32 -1.25
C GLU A 95 -2.68 9.78 -0.82
N ASP A 96 -3.49 10.51 -1.55
CA ASP A 96 -3.71 11.95 -1.35
C ASP A 96 -4.74 12.30 -0.25
N ASP A 97 -5.26 11.27 0.42
CA ASP A 97 -6.21 11.39 1.52
C ASP A 97 -5.60 11.09 2.91
N VAL A 98 -4.28 11.26 3.04
CA VAL A 98 -3.58 11.09 4.31
C VAL A 98 -3.14 12.43 4.91
N ARG A 99 -3.05 12.45 6.24
CA ARG A 99 -2.49 13.54 7.04
C ARG A 99 -1.21 13.08 7.68
N PHE A 100 -0.12 13.82 7.49
CA PHE A 100 1.20 13.50 8.05
C PHE A 100 1.32 13.92 9.52
N PHE A 101 1.97 13.10 10.33
CA PHE A 101 2.35 13.49 11.67
C PHE A 101 3.79 14.03 11.71
N PRO A 102 4.14 14.89 12.68
CA PRO A 102 5.48 15.50 12.78
C PRO A 102 6.63 14.50 12.86
N THR A 103 6.37 13.27 13.32
CA THR A 103 7.36 12.20 13.44
C THR A 103 7.71 11.54 12.09
N LEU A 104 6.95 11.79 11.03
CA LEU A 104 7.11 11.12 9.74
C LEU A 104 8.53 11.24 9.14
N PRO A 105 9.17 12.43 9.09
CA PRO A 105 10.51 12.55 8.52
C PRO A 105 11.55 11.68 9.24
N ALA A 106 11.55 11.69 10.56
CA ALA A 106 12.47 10.87 11.36
C ALA A 106 12.23 9.36 11.16
N VAL A 107 10.96 8.95 11.03
CA VAL A 107 10.60 7.55 10.76
C VAL A 107 11.06 7.12 9.35
N LEU A 108 10.87 7.96 8.33
CA LEU A 108 11.34 7.67 6.97
C LEU A 108 12.88 7.52 6.94
N GLN A 109 13.61 8.38 7.66
CA GLN A 109 15.05 8.26 7.79
C GLN A 109 15.44 6.95 8.48
N ALA A 110 14.82 6.61 9.61
CA ALA A 110 15.12 5.39 10.34
C ALA A 110 14.80 4.12 9.52
N ILE A 111 13.75 4.14 8.69
CA ILE A 111 13.45 3.04 7.75
C ILE A 111 14.53 2.92 6.67
N ALA A 112 15.07 4.04 6.17
CA ALA A 112 16.15 4.04 5.18
C ALA A 112 17.44 3.41 5.72
N GLU A 113 17.64 3.42 7.03
CA GLU A 113 18.79 2.85 7.73
C GLU A 113 18.64 1.36 8.07
N LEU A 114 17.45 0.79 7.89
CA LEU A 114 17.24 -0.64 8.09
C LEU A 114 18.07 -1.47 7.09
N PRO A 115 18.57 -2.65 7.49
CA PRO A 115 19.27 -3.55 6.56
C PRO A 115 18.42 -3.85 5.32
N ALA A 116 18.97 -3.61 4.14
CA ALA A 116 18.23 -3.65 2.87
C ALA A 116 17.59 -5.01 2.56
N ASP A 117 18.14 -6.10 3.09
CA ASP A 117 17.68 -7.45 2.91
C ASP A 117 16.71 -7.93 4.01
N SER A 118 16.36 -7.08 4.97
CA SER A 118 15.50 -7.44 6.10
C SER A 118 14.00 -7.21 5.85
N TRP A 119 13.63 -6.39 4.90
CA TRP A 119 12.25 -6.00 4.62
C TRP A 119 12.01 -5.73 3.13
N ASP A 120 10.75 -5.80 2.71
CA ASP A 120 10.31 -5.46 1.36
C ASP A 120 9.31 -4.30 1.36
N MET A 121 8.48 -4.20 2.40
CA MET A 121 7.51 -3.13 2.59
C MET A 121 7.37 -2.79 4.07
N VAL A 122 7.28 -1.50 4.41
CA VAL A 122 6.96 -1.02 5.75
C VAL A 122 5.71 -0.15 5.66
N LYS A 123 4.61 -0.59 6.28
CA LYS A 123 3.35 0.18 6.32
C LYS A 123 3.47 1.30 7.35
N LEU A 124 3.11 2.51 6.95
CA LEU A 124 3.15 3.73 7.78
C LEU A 124 1.80 4.03 8.42
N TYR A 125 0.73 3.41 7.91
CA TYR A 125 -0.63 3.48 8.42
C TYR A 125 -1.13 2.12 8.88
N GLY A 126 -1.78 2.10 10.03
CA GLY A 126 -2.49 0.97 10.60
C GLY A 126 -3.55 1.44 11.60
N ARG A 127 -4.42 0.55 12.03
CA ARG A 127 -5.44 0.86 13.07
C ARG A 127 -4.84 0.70 14.45
N GLU A 128 -5.46 1.33 15.46
CA GLU A 128 -5.04 1.22 16.87
C GLU A 128 -4.99 -0.23 17.40
N HIS A 129 -5.83 -1.10 16.86
CA HIS A 129 -5.98 -2.49 17.31
C HIS A 129 -5.40 -3.51 16.31
N GLU A 130 -4.25 -3.20 15.71
CA GLU A 130 -3.59 -4.14 14.82
C GLU A 130 -3.09 -5.39 15.55
N LYS A 131 -3.17 -6.54 14.86
CA LYS A 131 -2.69 -7.82 15.41
C LYS A 131 -1.17 -7.93 15.24
N ILE A 132 -0.46 -7.33 16.18
CA ILE A 132 1.01 -7.30 16.20
C ILE A 132 1.56 -8.65 16.69
N ALA A 133 2.64 -9.12 16.05
CA ALA A 133 3.35 -10.33 16.44
C ALA A 133 4.63 -10.01 17.22
N GLN A 134 5.45 -9.08 16.74
CA GLN A 134 6.70 -8.66 17.36
C GLN A 134 6.82 -7.14 17.29
N ARG A 135 7.60 -6.55 18.19
CA ARG A 135 7.88 -5.11 18.29
C ARG A 135 9.34 -4.88 18.61
N MET A 136 9.90 -3.81 18.05
CA MET A 136 11.19 -3.27 18.45
C MET A 136 11.19 -1.74 18.27
N PRO A 137 11.94 -0.98 19.08
CA PRO A 137 12.11 0.46 18.85
C PRO A 137 12.68 0.73 17.47
N LEU A 138 12.13 1.70 16.75
CA LEU A 138 12.65 2.18 15.48
C LEU A 138 13.54 3.41 15.72
N ALA A 139 14.82 3.17 15.98
CA ALA A 139 15.76 4.21 16.44
C ALA A 139 15.17 5.06 17.59
N ASP A 140 15.49 6.35 17.67
CA ASP A 140 15.00 7.27 18.69
C ASP A 140 13.75 8.06 18.20
N THR A 141 12.93 7.44 17.36
CA THR A 141 11.74 8.11 16.78
C THR A 141 10.53 8.14 17.69
N GLY A 142 10.54 7.41 18.81
CA GLY A 142 9.36 7.18 19.65
C GLY A 142 8.34 6.23 19.03
N VAL A 143 8.65 5.61 17.89
CA VAL A 143 7.81 4.68 17.13
C VAL A 143 8.45 3.30 17.14
N GLU A 144 7.63 2.26 17.14
CA GLU A 144 8.09 0.86 17.06
C GLU A 144 7.99 0.35 15.63
N LEU A 145 9.00 -0.41 15.18
CA LEU A 145 8.90 -1.29 14.02
C LEU A 145 8.20 -2.58 14.45
N ILE A 146 7.22 -3.02 13.69
CA ILE A 146 6.37 -4.16 14.05
C ILE A 146 6.29 -5.19 12.93
N THR A 147 6.06 -6.46 13.33
CA THR A 147 5.55 -7.49 12.43
C THR A 147 4.08 -7.77 12.74
N TYR A 148 3.35 -8.26 11.76
CA TYR A 148 1.92 -8.51 11.88
C TYR A 148 1.64 -10.01 12.00
N ARG A 149 0.73 -10.41 12.88
CA ARG A 149 0.07 -11.73 12.77
C ARG A 149 -0.82 -11.79 11.54
N ARG A 150 -1.31 -10.65 11.09
CA ARG A 150 -2.12 -10.48 9.89
C ARG A 150 -1.94 -9.07 9.36
N VAL A 151 -1.35 -8.95 8.18
CA VAL A 151 -1.15 -7.66 7.52
C VAL A 151 -2.51 -6.95 7.33
N PRO A 152 -2.65 -5.68 7.76
CA PRO A 152 -3.88 -4.90 7.57
C PRO A 152 -4.10 -4.56 6.10
N SER A 153 -5.38 -4.33 5.72
CA SER A 153 -5.69 -3.62 4.48
C SER A 153 -5.21 -2.17 4.57
N PHE A 154 -5.46 -1.39 3.56
CA PHE A 154 -4.99 -0.03 3.30
C PHE A 154 -3.64 0.01 2.58
N ALA A 155 -3.66 0.74 1.45
CA ALA A 155 -2.47 1.08 0.71
C ALA A 155 -2.09 2.56 0.88
N ALA A 156 -2.77 3.26 1.81
CA ALA A 156 -2.75 4.71 1.98
C ALA A 156 -1.34 5.29 2.21
N ALA A 157 -0.46 4.57 2.93
CA ALA A 157 0.90 5.02 3.20
C ALA A 157 1.84 3.84 3.50
N TYR A 158 2.95 3.75 2.78
CA TYR A 158 3.98 2.73 2.99
C TYR A 158 5.32 3.13 2.37
N VAL A 159 6.40 2.50 2.84
CA VAL A 159 7.70 2.49 2.17
C VAL A 159 7.89 1.13 1.50
N ILE A 160 8.37 1.10 0.27
CA ILE A 160 8.66 -0.13 -0.47
C ILE A 160 10.11 -0.14 -0.94
N SER A 161 10.81 -1.26 -0.73
CA SER A 161 12.17 -1.47 -1.23
C SER A 161 12.14 -1.86 -2.72
N ARG A 162 13.29 -1.73 -3.41
CA ARG A 162 13.42 -2.23 -4.79
C ARG A 162 13.05 -3.72 -4.91
N ALA A 163 13.50 -4.54 -3.95
CA ALA A 163 13.16 -5.96 -3.93
C ALA A 163 11.65 -6.17 -3.75
N GLY A 164 11.00 -5.38 -2.89
CA GLY A 164 9.56 -5.39 -2.72
C GLY A 164 8.81 -5.00 -4.00
N ALA A 165 9.23 -3.91 -4.66
CA ALA A 165 8.65 -3.46 -5.92
C ALA A 165 8.80 -4.52 -7.03
N GLN A 166 9.96 -5.17 -7.15
CA GLN A 166 10.18 -6.27 -8.09
C GLN A 166 9.23 -7.45 -7.82
N LYS A 167 9.10 -7.88 -6.57
CA LYS A 167 8.19 -8.96 -6.17
C LYS A 167 6.74 -8.63 -6.49
N MET A 168 6.30 -7.40 -6.21
CA MET A 168 4.93 -6.95 -6.50
C MET A 168 4.66 -6.94 -8.00
N LEU A 169 5.52 -6.32 -8.81
CA LEU A 169 5.32 -6.24 -10.25
C LEU A 169 5.38 -7.61 -10.93
N ALA A 170 6.32 -8.47 -10.55
CA ALA A 170 6.49 -9.78 -11.17
C ALA A 170 5.35 -10.75 -10.87
N SER A 171 4.73 -10.66 -9.67
CA SER A 171 3.76 -11.63 -9.20
C SER A 171 2.30 -11.17 -9.26
N ARG A 172 2.08 -9.85 -9.40
CA ARG A 172 0.75 -9.23 -9.23
C ARG A 172 0.23 -8.54 -10.49
N ILE A 173 0.96 -8.54 -11.57
CA ILE A 173 0.50 -8.04 -12.86
C ILE A 173 0.38 -9.22 -13.84
N PRO A 174 -0.83 -9.51 -14.35
CA PRO A 174 -2.10 -8.81 -14.12
C PRO A 174 -2.68 -9.06 -12.72
N PHE A 175 -3.37 -8.03 -12.17
CA PHE A 175 -4.00 -8.15 -10.87
C PHE A 175 -5.45 -8.66 -10.94
N GLY A 176 -5.93 -9.24 -9.83
CA GLY A 176 -7.30 -9.74 -9.68
C GLY A 176 -7.98 -9.30 -8.37
N ARG A 177 -7.29 -8.54 -7.51
CA ARG A 177 -7.79 -8.01 -6.24
C ARG A 177 -7.52 -6.51 -6.16
N PRO A 178 -8.22 -5.72 -5.32
CA PRO A 178 -7.78 -4.38 -4.96
C PRO A 178 -6.37 -4.41 -4.35
N VAL A 179 -5.57 -3.37 -4.56
CA VAL A 179 -4.16 -3.32 -4.12
C VAL A 179 -4.00 -3.51 -2.62
N ASP A 180 -4.87 -2.90 -1.82
CA ASP A 180 -4.87 -2.99 -0.36
C ASP A 180 -5.22 -4.41 0.14
N VAL A 181 -6.12 -5.10 -0.55
CA VAL A 181 -6.43 -6.51 -0.28
C VAL A 181 -5.28 -7.40 -0.72
N ASP A 182 -4.68 -7.12 -1.87
CA ASP A 182 -3.63 -7.96 -2.45
C ASP A 182 -2.34 -7.95 -1.62
N MET A 183 -1.97 -6.80 -1.06
CA MET A 183 -0.85 -6.67 -0.11
C MET A 183 -0.99 -7.58 1.13
N ARG A 184 -2.22 -7.95 1.50
CA ARG A 184 -2.48 -8.88 2.62
C ARG A 184 -2.14 -10.33 2.30
N PHE A 185 -2.03 -10.68 1.02
CA PHE A 185 -1.65 -11.99 0.53
C PHE A 185 -0.13 -12.09 0.30
N TRP A 186 0.65 -11.40 1.15
CA TRP A 186 2.11 -11.34 1.15
C TRP A 186 2.79 -12.71 1.05
N PHE A 187 2.17 -13.75 1.60
CA PHE A 187 2.66 -15.12 1.59
C PHE A 187 2.61 -15.78 0.19
N GLU A 188 1.86 -15.24 -0.75
CA GLU A 188 1.82 -15.74 -2.13
C GLU A 188 3.04 -15.30 -2.95
N ASN A 189 3.69 -14.20 -2.58
CA ASN A 189 4.83 -13.64 -3.31
C ASN A 189 6.07 -13.41 -2.43
N GLY A 190 6.01 -13.77 -1.16
CA GLY A 190 7.11 -13.65 -0.24
C GLY A 190 7.53 -12.21 0.07
N VAL A 191 6.61 -11.24 -0.03
CA VAL A 191 6.86 -9.84 0.37
C VAL A 191 6.92 -9.75 1.89
N ARG A 192 8.08 -9.39 2.42
CA ARG A 192 8.29 -9.20 3.87
C ARG A 192 7.71 -7.85 4.29
N THR A 193 6.48 -7.90 4.80
CA THR A 193 5.74 -6.70 5.22
C THR A 193 5.92 -6.45 6.70
N LEU A 194 6.55 -5.35 7.03
CA LEU A 194 6.63 -4.76 8.37
C LEU A 194 5.67 -3.58 8.48
N GLY A 195 5.60 -2.96 9.63
CA GLY A 195 4.87 -1.72 9.84
C GLY A 195 5.44 -0.90 10.98
N VAL A 196 4.88 0.27 11.22
CA VAL A 196 5.19 1.13 12.37
C VAL A 196 4.00 1.23 13.31
N PHE A 197 4.28 1.41 14.60
CA PHE A 197 3.26 1.61 15.63
C PHE A 197 3.77 2.59 16.71
N PRO A 198 2.99 3.63 17.06
CA PRO A 198 1.74 4.04 16.42
C PRO A 198 1.94 4.46 14.95
N SER A 199 0.83 4.61 14.23
CA SER A 199 0.86 5.15 12.85
C SER A 199 1.47 6.54 12.82
N VAL A 200 2.19 6.85 11.76
CA VAL A 200 2.81 8.18 11.55
C VAL A 200 2.06 9.04 10.53
N VAL A 201 0.90 8.53 10.10
CA VAL A 201 -0.10 9.24 9.32
C VAL A 201 -1.50 8.86 9.79
N ALA A 202 -2.48 9.71 9.52
CA ALA A 202 -3.91 9.42 9.67
C ALA A 202 -4.61 9.49 8.30
N LEU A 203 -5.78 8.87 8.17
CA LEU A 203 -6.66 9.14 7.04
C LEU A 203 -7.35 10.49 7.26
N ASP A 204 -7.49 11.27 6.20
CA ASP A 204 -8.24 12.52 6.24
C ASP A 204 -9.76 12.24 6.23
N ASP A 205 -10.56 13.17 6.73
CA ASP A 205 -12.03 13.10 6.74
C ASP A 205 -12.61 12.97 5.33
N THR A 206 -11.89 13.47 4.31
CA THR A 206 -12.25 13.31 2.88
C THR A 206 -12.02 11.90 2.34
N SER A 207 -11.41 11.00 3.10
CA SER A 207 -11.27 9.59 2.71
C SER A 207 -12.64 8.89 2.59
N ALA A 208 -13.67 9.38 3.31
CA ALA A 208 -15.05 8.91 3.21
C ALA A 208 -15.70 9.25 1.86
N ASP A 209 -15.25 10.33 1.19
CA ASP A 209 -15.73 10.81 -0.11
C ASP A 209 -14.95 10.21 -1.29
N SER A 210 -14.16 9.15 -1.04
CA SER A 210 -13.38 8.46 -2.05
C SER A 210 -14.29 7.98 -3.19
N SER A 211 -13.93 8.30 -4.44
CA SER A 211 -14.61 7.84 -5.64
C SER A 211 -14.70 6.30 -5.74
N ILE A 212 -13.89 5.58 -4.97
CA ILE A 212 -13.90 4.12 -4.86
C ILE A 212 -15.15 3.62 -4.13
N TRP A 213 -15.73 4.42 -3.21
CA TRP A 213 -16.90 4.06 -2.40
C TRP A 213 -18.25 4.49 -3.00
N GLN A 214 -18.23 5.25 -4.11
CA GLN A 214 -19.45 5.75 -4.78
C GLN A 214 -20.21 4.63 -5.54
N ASP A 215 -19.56 3.52 -5.86
CA ASP A 215 -20.24 2.30 -6.32
C ASP A 215 -20.98 1.68 -5.12
N GLY A 216 -22.25 1.96 -5.02
CA GLY A 216 -23.16 1.70 -3.91
C GLY A 216 -22.92 0.40 -3.15
N ARG A 217 -23.31 0.39 -1.86
CA ARG A 217 -23.32 -0.82 -1.00
C ARG A 217 -24.38 -1.82 -1.48
N ASP A 218 -24.21 -2.32 -2.71
CA ASP A 218 -25.08 -3.37 -3.22
C ASP A 218 -25.03 -4.59 -2.30
N ARG A 219 -26.20 -5.12 -2.00
CA ARG A 219 -26.29 -6.36 -1.21
C ARG A 219 -25.60 -7.48 -1.97
N LEU A 220 -24.51 -8.00 -1.40
CA LEU A 220 -23.78 -9.11 -1.99
C LEU A 220 -24.73 -10.28 -2.26
N THR A 221 -24.64 -10.84 -3.46
CA THR A 221 -25.33 -12.09 -3.82
C THR A 221 -24.81 -13.26 -2.97
N LEU A 222 -25.55 -14.34 -2.91
CA LEU A 222 -25.13 -15.54 -2.18
C LEU A 222 -23.76 -16.05 -2.69
N THR A 223 -23.57 -16.07 -4.01
CA THR A 223 -22.31 -16.48 -4.64
C THR A 223 -21.14 -15.56 -4.21
N GLN A 224 -21.36 -14.25 -4.17
CA GLN A 224 -20.34 -13.30 -3.72
C GLN A 224 -20.02 -13.47 -2.22
N ARG A 225 -21.02 -13.78 -1.39
CA ARG A 225 -20.80 -14.08 0.05
C ARG A 225 -19.94 -15.34 0.23
N LEU A 226 -20.21 -16.40 -0.53
CA LEU A 226 -19.42 -17.63 -0.51
C LEU A 226 -17.98 -17.38 -0.97
N ARG A 227 -17.77 -16.62 -2.06
CA ARG A 227 -16.44 -16.20 -2.52
C ARG A 227 -15.71 -15.37 -1.47
N LYS A 228 -16.40 -14.43 -0.81
CA LYS A 228 -15.82 -13.63 0.28
C LYS A 228 -15.39 -14.48 1.46
N LEU A 229 -16.20 -15.49 1.82
CA LEU A 229 -15.83 -16.45 2.86
C LEU A 229 -14.60 -17.27 2.44
N LYS A 230 -14.58 -17.81 1.22
CA LYS A 230 -13.41 -18.52 0.67
C LYS A 230 -12.14 -17.68 0.73
N MET A 231 -12.19 -16.42 0.28
CA MET A 231 -11.06 -15.49 0.33
C MET A 231 -10.58 -15.26 1.77
N LYS A 232 -11.53 -15.08 2.73
CA LYS A 232 -11.17 -14.92 4.16
C LYS A 232 -10.48 -16.19 4.72
N LEU A 233 -10.96 -17.37 4.35
CA LEU A 233 -10.35 -18.64 4.76
C LEU A 233 -8.95 -18.81 4.14
N GLN A 234 -8.78 -18.49 2.86
CA GLN A 234 -7.45 -18.50 2.20
C GLN A 234 -6.48 -17.55 2.89
N LEU A 235 -6.94 -16.32 3.21
CA LEU A 235 -6.12 -15.34 3.91
C LEU A 235 -5.73 -15.82 5.33
N ALA A 236 -6.67 -16.41 6.07
CA ALA A 236 -6.42 -16.92 7.41
C ALA A 236 -5.42 -18.10 7.37
N TRP A 237 -5.65 -19.03 6.47
CA TRP A 237 -4.81 -20.22 6.29
C TRP A 237 -3.40 -19.87 5.81
N GLY A 238 -3.28 -18.97 4.83
CA GLY A 238 -1.97 -18.52 4.34
C GLY A 238 -1.15 -17.83 5.42
N ASN A 239 -1.78 -16.92 6.21
CA ASN A 239 -1.10 -16.27 7.33
C ASN A 239 -0.70 -17.25 8.45
N ALA A 240 -1.49 -18.32 8.67
CA ALA A 240 -1.17 -19.32 9.70
C ALA A 240 0.00 -20.23 9.31
N ARG A 241 0.16 -20.52 7.99
CA ARG A 241 1.19 -21.43 7.48
C ARG A 241 2.48 -20.76 7.07
N ALA A 242 2.41 -19.49 6.65
CA ALA A 242 3.57 -18.78 6.20
C ALA A 242 4.49 -18.41 7.38
N ARG A 243 5.79 -18.54 7.15
CA ARG A 243 6.78 -18.04 8.10
C ARG A 243 6.72 -16.53 8.13
N GLN A 244 6.33 -16.00 9.28
CA GLN A 244 6.23 -14.55 9.46
C GLN A 244 7.59 -13.86 9.24
N PRO A 245 7.61 -12.65 8.64
CA PRO A 245 8.82 -11.83 8.61
C PRO A 245 9.35 -11.66 10.03
N GLN A 246 10.65 -11.68 10.18
CA GLN A 246 11.31 -11.38 11.44
C GLN A 246 11.76 -9.92 11.44
N LEU A 247 11.77 -9.30 12.61
CA LEU A 247 12.39 -7.98 12.77
C LEU A 247 13.90 -8.10 12.52
N PRO A 248 14.54 -7.09 11.91
CA PRO A 248 15.99 -7.09 11.73
C PRO A 248 16.68 -7.14 13.10
N LEU A 249 17.63 -8.06 13.24
CA LEU A 249 18.51 -8.05 14.39
C LEU A 249 19.42 -6.82 14.28
N ARG A 250 19.59 -6.08 15.37
CA ARG A 250 20.54 -4.97 15.47
C ARG A 250 21.98 -5.49 15.47
#